data_2fbcc9c9bae7904ae616aa314105b90b
#
_entry.id   2fbcc9c9bae7904ae616aa314105b90b
#
_cell.length_a   1.000
_cell.length_b   1.000
_cell.length_c   1.000
_cell.angle_alpha   90.00
_cell.angle_beta   90.00
_cell.angle_gamma   90.00
#
_symmetry.space_group_name_H-M   'P 1'
#
loop_
_entity.id
_entity.type
_entity.pdbx_description
1 polymer ?
#
loop_
_entity_poly.entity_id
_entity_poly.type
_entity_poly.pdbx_seq_one_letter_code
_entity_poly.pdbx_strand_id
1 'polypeptide(L)'
;MSINVLSELPQTPLKIKRALLSVSDKDNLLPLARTLHEHNVEIISTGGTAKIIAEEDIPVKDVSEITQFDECLDGRVKTLHPKVHAGILARTSHKPDVDEIENLNIQPFELVVVNLYPFKKTVSKPDTTLAEAVEYIDIGGPTMVRAAAKNFAHVCILTTPSQYQGFIDELKEKEQISYQTRKKLARAAFNHTADYDAAIANYFNTIFEESTPPQLNISLPKSQELRYGENPHQAASVYGHQKDYIDCFHGKQLSYNNYADIDSALNLISDFEDAEPTCAIFKHTVPSGVACADNLEEAYRKAFKTDTSSPFGGIIIVNKKLDLKTARAIDEIFTEIIIAPEYDDDALKLLKKKANRRLIKQIGSIKSDNKGTYRSIFGGALFQEANHRSILLDELKVVSKRKPTDQERKDLLFAWKIVKHVKSNAIIYVKDNMTLGIGSGQTSRIDSSEIAIAKASKFNLKLDNSVIASDAFFPFADGVEAAAKAGATAVIQPGGSIRDKEVIEMADKHNMTMLFTGIRHFKH
;
A
#
# COMPACT_ATOMS: atom_id res chain seq x y z
N MET A 1 -25.11 14.66 31.88
CA MET A 1 -26.28 14.25 31.07
C MET A 1 -26.46 12.75 31.20
N SER A 2 -27.62 12.28 31.68
CA SER A 2 -27.95 10.86 31.68
C SER A 2 -28.31 10.44 30.25
N ILE A 3 -27.57 9.49 29.69
CA ILE A 3 -27.89 8.91 28.38
C ILE A 3 -29.02 7.87 28.61
N ASN A 4 -30.22 8.12 28.07
CA ASN A 4 -31.29 7.14 28.08
C ASN A 4 -30.93 6.02 27.08
N VAL A 5 -30.54 4.86 27.64
CA VAL A 5 -30.17 3.67 26.87
C VAL A 5 -31.40 2.75 26.77
N LEU A 6 -31.74 2.31 25.55
CA LEU A 6 -32.68 1.23 25.37
C LEU A 6 -32.09 -0.05 25.98
N SER A 7 -32.91 -0.84 26.67
CA SER A 7 -32.45 -2.13 27.23
C SER A 7 -31.98 -3.10 26.15
N GLU A 8 -32.63 -3.08 24.98
CA GLU A 8 -32.24 -3.84 23.79
C GLU A 8 -32.55 -3.08 22.50
N LEU A 9 -31.73 -3.30 21.46
CA LEU A 9 -31.99 -2.77 20.12
C LEU A 9 -33.00 -3.70 19.39
N PRO A 10 -34.04 -3.15 18.73
CA PRO A 10 -34.97 -3.97 17.96
C PRO A 10 -34.25 -4.61 16.77
N GLN A 11 -34.44 -5.93 16.65
CA GLN A 11 -33.82 -6.73 15.55
C GLN A 11 -34.84 -7.10 14.45
N THR A 12 -36.01 -6.47 14.45
CA THR A 12 -37.08 -6.69 13.47
C THR A 12 -36.66 -6.19 12.08
N PRO A 13 -37.13 -6.82 10.99
CA PRO A 13 -37.01 -6.25 9.65
C PRO A 13 -37.65 -4.86 9.57
N LEU A 14 -37.13 -4.02 8.70
CA LEU A 14 -37.54 -2.63 8.54
C LEU A 14 -38.24 -2.45 7.19
N LYS A 15 -39.52 -2.03 7.21
CA LYS A 15 -40.20 -1.59 6.00
C LYS A 15 -39.79 -0.17 5.68
N ILE A 16 -39.37 0.07 4.44
CA ILE A 16 -38.98 1.40 3.97
C ILE A 16 -40.22 2.14 3.50
N LYS A 17 -40.46 3.31 4.09
CA LYS A 17 -41.60 4.19 3.73
C LYS A 17 -41.12 5.54 3.22
N ARG A 18 -39.96 6.01 3.74
CA ARG A 18 -39.42 7.32 3.44
C ARG A 18 -37.91 7.26 3.32
N ALA A 19 -37.37 7.85 2.25
CA ALA A 19 -35.96 7.83 1.92
C ALA A 19 -35.43 9.24 1.73
N LEU A 20 -34.24 9.52 2.29
CA LEU A 20 -33.46 10.73 2.05
C LEU A 20 -32.28 10.40 1.16
N LEU A 21 -32.23 11.00 -0.05
CA LEU A 21 -31.19 10.78 -1.04
C LEU A 21 -30.38 12.07 -1.27
N SER A 22 -29.10 12.02 -0.96
CA SER A 22 -28.16 13.13 -1.19
C SER A 22 -26.80 12.57 -1.64
N VAL A 23 -26.61 12.43 -2.95
CA VAL A 23 -25.45 11.73 -3.50
C VAL A 23 -24.62 12.64 -4.41
N SER A 24 -23.30 12.59 -4.26
CA SER A 24 -22.34 13.23 -5.15
C SER A 24 -22.13 12.39 -6.40
N ASP A 25 -21.84 11.10 -6.23
CA ASP A 25 -21.76 10.09 -7.28
C ASP A 25 -23.14 9.59 -7.65
N LYS A 26 -23.50 9.70 -8.93
CA LYS A 26 -24.83 9.35 -9.48
C LYS A 26 -24.90 7.93 -10.06
N ASP A 27 -23.84 7.17 -9.99
CA ASP A 27 -23.81 5.81 -10.51
C ASP A 27 -24.88 4.95 -9.83
N ASN A 28 -25.67 4.27 -10.64
CA ASN A 28 -26.80 3.41 -10.19
C ASN A 28 -27.89 4.11 -9.35
N LEU A 29 -27.94 5.44 -9.33
CA LEU A 29 -28.98 6.18 -8.61
C LEU A 29 -30.38 5.92 -9.16
N LEU A 30 -30.57 5.96 -10.49
CA LEU A 30 -31.87 5.80 -11.11
C LEU A 30 -32.51 4.43 -10.90
N PRO A 31 -31.78 3.29 -11.04
CA PRO A 31 -32.33 1.98 -10.66
C PRO A 31 -32.81 1.92 -9.20
N LEU A 32 -32.06 2.54 -8.27
CA LEU A 32 -32.49 2.62 -6.86
C LEU A 32 -33.76 3.48 -6.71
N ALA A 33 -33.79 4.68 -7.30
CA ALA A 33 -34.93 5.58 -7.20
C ALA A 33 -36.23 4.96 -7.80
N ARG A 34 -36.15 4.29 -8.95
CA ARG A 34 -37.26 3.57 -9.57
C ARG A 34 -37.78 2.45 -8.66
N THR A 35 -36.87 1.66 -8.07
CA THR A 35 -37.28 0.59 -7.14
C THR A 35 -37.97 1.16 -5.90
N LEU A 36 -37.46 2.26 -5.34
CA LEU A 36 -38.12 2.93 -4.20
C LEU A 36 -39.52 3.42 -4.58
N HIS A 37 -39.67 4.03 -5.75
CA HIS A 37 -40.98 4.49 -6.25
C HIS A 37 -41.97 3.32 -6.48
N GLU A 38 -41.52 2.22 -7.09
CA GLU A 38 -42.31 0.99 -7.29
C GLU A 38 -42.80 0.41 -5.96
N HIS A 39 -42.08 0.60 -4.86
CA HIS A 39 -42.45 0.17 -3.52
C HIS A 39 -43.21 1.25 -2.71
N ASN A 40 -43.69 2.32 -3.36
CA ASN A 40 -44.40 3.44 -2.74
C ASN A 40 -43.59 4.14 -1.62
N VAL A 41 -42.28 4.24 -1.76
CA VAL A 41 -41.41 4.97 -0.83
C VAL A 41 -41.43 6.45 -1.20
N GLU A 42 -41.73 7.33 -0.23
CA GLU A 42 -41.58 8.77 -0.41
C GLU A 42 -40.09 9.15 -0.51
N ILE A 43 -39.70 9.77 -1.62
CA ILE A 43 -38.32 10.17 -1.87
C ILE A 43 -38.16 11.66 -1.56
N ILE A 44 -37.23 11.97 -0.64
CA ILE A 44 -36.76 13.33 -0.34
C ILE A 44 -35.33 13.44 -0.83
N SER A 45 -34.99 14.53 -1.49
CA SER A 45 -33.67 14.71 -2.05
C SER A 45 -33.19 16.16 -2.04
N THR A 46 -31.95 16.39 -2.43
CA THR A 46 -31.33 17.71 -2.45
C THR A 46 -30.83 18.07 -3.84
N GLY A 47 -31.02 19.31 -4.25
CA GLY A 47 -30.38 19.97 -5.39
C GLY A 47 -30.25 19.07 -6.64
N GLY A 48 -29.01 18.83 -7.09
CA GLY A 48 -28.73 18.06 -8.31
C GLY A 48 -29.17 16.59 -8.27
N THR A 49 -29.32 15.99 -7.08
CA THR A 49 -29.86 14.63 -6.95
C THR A 49 -31.37 14.61 -7.21
N ALA A 50 -32.10 15.55 -6.63
CA ALA A 50 -33.54 15.72 -6.86
C ALA A 50 -33.85 15.96 -8.34
N LYS A 51 -33.08 16.84 -8.99
CA LYS A 51 -33.25 17.17 -10.41
C LYS A 51 -33.14 15.92 -11.30
N ILE A 52 -32.10 15.11 -11.12
CA ILE A 52 -31.89 13.89 -11.92
C ILE A 52 -33.01 12.86 -11.71
N ILE A 53 -33.54 12.74 -10.48
CA ILE A 53 -34.66 11.83 -10.18
C ILE A 53 -35.95 12.35 -10.83
N ALA A 54 -36.22 13.64 -10.77
CA ALA A 54 -37.40 14.25 -11.36
C ALA A 54 -37.40 14.20 -12.90
N GLU A 55 -36.24 14.29 -13.56
CA GLU A 55 -36.11 14.15 -15.03
C GLU A 55 -36.56 12.76 -15.55
N GLU A 56 -36.67 11.77 -14.68
CA GLU A 56 -37.18 10.41 -14.99
C GLU A 56 -38.65 10.19 -14.59
N ASP A 57 -39.40 11.28 -14.39
CA ASP A 57 -40.79 11.26 -13.96
C ASP A 57 -41.03 10.53 -12.61
N ILE A 58 -40.01 10.42 -11.75
CA ILE A 58 -40.13 9.85 -10.41
C ILE A 58 -40.48 10.96 -9.42
N PRO A 59 -41.58 10.86 -8.67
CA PRO A 59 -41.93 11.86 -7.66
C PRO A 59 -40.85 12.02 -6.59
N VAL A 60 -40.37 13.20 -6.41
CA VAL A 60 -39.36 13.56 -5.41
C VAL A 60 -39.67 14.91 -4.80
N LYS A 61 -39.52 15.04 -3.48
CA LYS A 61 -39.66 16.29 -2.75
C LYS A 61 -38.27 16.88 -2.47
N ASP A 62 -38.12 18.20 -2.57
CA ASP A 62 -36.91 18.85 -2.12
C ASP A 62 -36.84 18.90 -0.59
N VAL A 63 -35.63 18.83 -0.04
CA VAL A 63 -35.41 18.89 1.40
C VAL A 63 -35.91 20.23 2.01
N SER A 64 -35.90 21.31 1.25
CA SER A 64 -36.43 22.62 1.65
C SER A 64 -37.93 22.59 1.92
N GLU A 65 -38.70 21.77 1.23
CA GLU A 65 -40.11 21.57 1.50
C GLU A 65 -40.38 20.96 2.88
N ILE A 66 -39.44 20.11 3.35
CA ILE A 66 -39.53 19.46 4.66
C ILE A 66 -39.04 20.38 5.78
N THR A 67 -37.91 21.04 5.53
CA THR A 67 -37.28 21.92 6.51
C THR A 67 -38.00 23.26 6.63
N GLN A 68 -38.63 23.71 5.56
CA GLN A 68 -39.17 25.06 5.38
C GLN A 68 -38.05 26.11 5.57
N PHE A 69 -36.88 25.79 5.10
CA PHE A 69 -35.69 26.59 5.15
C PHE A 69 -34.91 26.44 3.84
N ASP A 70 -34.68 27.51 3.14
CA ASP A 70 -33.92 27.49 1.89
C ASP A 70 -32.44 27.24 2.15
N GLU A 71 -31.77 26.66 1.17
CA GLU A 71 -30.32 26.52 1.25
C GLU A 71 -29.65 27.89 1.35
N CYS A 72 -28.58 27.97 2.13
CA CYS A 72 -27.83 29.19 2.31
C CYS A 72 -26.33 28.98 2.22
N LEU A 73 -25.55 30.09 2.13
CA LEU A 73 -24.09 30.04 1.99
C LEU A 73 -23.64 29.21 0.79
N ASP A 74 -24.23 29.48 -0.39
CA ASP A 74 -23.96 28.75 -1.64
C ASP A 74 -24.13 27.21 -1.50
N GLY A 75 -25.13 26.79 -0.71
CA GLY A 75 -25.45 25.38 -0.51
C GLY A 75 -24.62 24.65 0.56
N ARG A 76 -23.73 25.34 1.28
CA ARG A 76 -23.00 24.74 2.41
C ARG A 76 -23.92 24.28 3.55
N VAL A 77 -25.08 24.91 3.70
CA VAL A 77 -26.11 24.54 4.67
C VAL A 77 -27.41 24.21 3.94
N LYS A 78 -27.75 22.94 3.91
CA LYS A 78 -28.97 22.37 3.30
C LYS A 78 -29.66 21.40 4.23
N THR A 79 -28.90 20.37 4.65
CA THR A 79 -29.39 19.21 5.41
C THR A 79 -29.05 19.31 6.89
N LEU A 80 -28.25 20.29 7.31
CA LEU A 80 -27.94 20.56 8.72
C LEU A 80 -29.11 21.24 9.42
N HIS A 81 -30.23 20.53 9.51
CA HIS A 81 -31.45 21.07 10.07
C HIS A 81 -32.07 20.09 11.10
N PRO A 82 -32.63 20.58 12.23
CA PRO A 82 -33.22 19.71 13.25
C PRO A 82 -34.28 18.75 12.71
N LYS A 83 -35.15 19.16 11.79
CA LYS A 83 -36.17 18.28 11.20
C LYS A 83 -35.56 17.09 10.43
N VAL A 84 -34.45 17.30 9.73
CA VAL A 84 -33.73 16.23 9.02
C VAL A 84 -33.11 15.26 10.02
N HIS A 85 -32.32 15.79 10.96
CA HIS A 85 -31.61 14.94 11.90
C HIS A 85 -32.50 14.26 12.94
N ALA A 86 -33.58 14.91 13.39
CA ALA A 86 -34.57 14.27 14.24
C ALA A 86 -35.28 13.11 13.49
N GLY A 87 -35.65 13.33 12.22
CA GLY A 87 -36.23 12.26 11.39
C GLY A 87 -35.29 11.05 11.19
N ILE A 88 -33.98 11.27 11.14
CA ILE A 88 -32.99 10.19 11.04
C ILE A 88 -32.72 9.53 12.41
N LEU A 89 -32.68 10.31 13.50
CA LEU A 89 -32.24 9.84 14.82
C LEU A 89 -33.37 9.28 15.70
N ALA A 90 -34.65 9.48 15.32
CA ALA A 90 -35.79 9.01 16.08
C ALA A 90 -35.77 7.49 16.26
N ARG A 91 -35.85 7.03 17.51
CA ARG A 91 -36.00 5.61 17.83
C ARG A 91 -37.45 5.23 17.72
N THR A 92 -37.88 4.80 16.54
CA THR A 92 -39.30 4.52 16.21
C THR A 92 -39.95 3.38 17.04
N SER A 93 -39.14 2.62 17.80
CA SER A 93 -39.60 1.67 18.80
C SER A 93 -39.72 2.25 20.22
N HIS A 94 -39.32 3.51 20.42
CA HIS A 94 -39.32 4.16 21.73
C HIS A 94 -40.43 5.23 21.79
N LYS A 95 -41.49 4.94 22.52
CA LYS A 95 -42.70 5.78 22.57
C LYS A 95 -42.42 7.26 22.84
N PRO A 96 -41.55 7.66 23.79
CA PRO A 96 -41.22 9.08 24.01
C PRO A 96 -40.65 9.77 22.78
N ASP A 97 -39.76 9.11 22.00
CA ASP A 97 -39.19 9.71 20.79
C ASP A 97 -40.29 9.89 19.72
N VAL A 98 -41.19 8.90 19.60
CA VAL A 98 -42.30 8.97 18.64
C VAL A 98 -43.22 10.13 18.97
N ASP A 99 -43.66 10.26 20.24
CA ASP A 99 -44.50 11.36 20.68
C ASP A 99 -43.85 12.73 20.47
N GLU A 100 -42.52 12.83 20.69
CA GLU A 100 -41.78 14.07 20.47
C GLU A 100 -41.73 14.48 19.01
N ILE A 101 -41.40 13.57 18.09
CA ILE A 101 -41.33 13.91 16.65
C ILE A 101 -42.72 14.18 16.07
N GLU A 102 -43.77 13.49 16.54
CA GLU A 102 -45.16 13.76 16.15
C GLU A 102 -45.58 15.18 16.58
N ASN A 103 -45.29 15.60 17.81
CA ASN A 103 -45.57 16.95 18.30
C ASN A 103 -44.82 18.04 17.51
N LEU A 104 -43.64 17.71 16.96
CA LEU A 104 -42.85 18.60 16.13
C LEU A 104 -43.20 18.54 14.63
N ASN A 105 -44.22 17.74 14.24
CA ASN A 105 -44.58 17.44 12.85
C ASN A 105 -43.38 16.94 12.02
N ILE A 106 -42.55 16.07 12.61
CA ILE A 106 -41.41 15.44 11.96
C ILE A 106 -41.77 13.98 11.65
N GLN A 107 -41.52 13.57 10.41
CA GLN A 107 -41.67 12.17 10.00
C GLN A 107 -40.30 11.51 9.96
N PRO A 108 -40.20 10.24 10.43
CA PRO A 108 -38.92 9.52 10.41
C PRO A 108 -38.50 9.16 8.97
N PHE A 109 -37.20 8.91 8.80
CA PHE A 109 -36.62 8.30 7.61
C PHE A 109 -36.22 6.85 7.92
N GLU A 110 -36.62 5.91 7.08
CA GLU A 110 -36.17 4.51 7.18
C GLU A 110 -34.98 4.21 6.28
N LEU A 111 -34.72 5.06 5.27
CA LEU A 111 -33.56 4.94 4.39
C LEU A 111 -32.84 6.30 4.25
N VAL A 112 -31.53 6.25 4.36
CA VAL A 112 -30.64 7.38 4.04
C VAL A 112 -29.62 6.90 3.01
N VAL A 113 -29.50 7.61 1.89
CA VAL A 113 -28.54 7.34 0.82
C VAL A 113 -27.67 8.57 0.63
N VAL A 114 -26.43 8.48 1.07
CA VAL A 114 -25.50 9.61 1.05
C VAL A 114 -24.13 9.12 0.71
N ASN A 115 -23.58 9.60 -0.41
CA ASN A 115 -22.15 9.48 -0.65
C ASN A 115 -21.49 10.87 -0.62
N LEU A 116 -20.29 10.91 -0.09
CA LEU A 116 -19.56 12.13 0.22
C LEU A 116 -18.93 12.76 -1.04
N TYR A 117 -18.57 14.01 -0.98
CA TYR A 117 -17.77 14.64 -2.03
C TYR A 117 -16.44 13.87 -2.22
N PRO A 118 -15.94 13.75 -3.46
CA PRO A 118 -14.77 12.93 -3.77
C PRO A 118 -13.46 13.62 -3.40
N PHE A 119 -13.26 13.94 -2.11
CA PHE A 119 -12.11 14.67 -1.59
C PHE A 119 -10.77 14.06 -2.04
N LYS A 120 -10.58 12.75 -1.86
CA LYS A 120 -9.35 12.05 -2.28
C LYS A 120 -9.05 12.25 -3.77
N LYS A 121 -10.09 12.13 -4.62
CA LYS A 121 -9.96 12.31 -6.08
C LYS A 121 -9.64 13.77 -6.43
N THR A 122 -10.16 14.72 -5.66
CA THR A 122 -9.89 16.15 -5.88
C THR A 122 -8.44 16.47 -5.55
N VAL A 123 -7.98 16.13 -4.34
CA VAL A 123 -6.61 16.45 -3.89
C VAL A 123 -5.51 15.61 -4.56
N SER A 124 -5.87 14.56 -5.29
CA SER A 124 -4.89 13.81 -6.11
C SER A 124 -4.52 14.48 -7.43
N LYS A 125 -5.25 15.51 -7.84
CA LYS A 125 -4.92 16.27 -9.05
C LYS A 125 -3.75 17.23 -8.76
N PRO A 126 -2.73 17.31 -9.64
CA PRO A 126 -1.53 18.12 -9.38
C PRO A 126 -1.80 19.61 -9.13
N ASP A 127 -2.83 20.15 -9.79
CA ASP A 127 -3.11 21.59 -9.79
C ASP A 127 -4.18 22.00 -8.76
N THR A 128 -4.61 21.11 -7.86
CA THR A 128 -5.62 21.43 -6.85
C THR A 128 -5.07 22.40 -5.83
N THR A 129 -5.69 23.57 -5.72
CA THR A 129 -5.34 24.57 -4.72
C THR A 129 -5.87 24.18 -3.33
N LEU A 130 -5.26 24.73 -2.26
CA LEU A 130 -5.77 24.55 -0.90
C LEU A 130 -7.23 25.04 -0.76
N ALA A 131 -7.57 26.15 -1.40
CA ALA A 131 -8.92 26.69 -1.38
C ALA A 131 -9.94 25.70 -2.00
N GLU A 132 -9.63 25.12 -3.15
CA GLU A 132 -10.47 24.09 -3.77
C GLU A 132 -10.57 22.84 -2.89
N ALA A 133 -9.47 22.38 -2.32
CA ALA A 133 -9.48 21.24 -1.42
C ALA A 133 -10.41 21.46 -0.23
N VAL A 134 -10.37 22.65 0.38
CA VAL A 134 -11.25 23.02 1.50
C VAL A 134 -12.72 23.02 1.10
N GLU A 135 -13.08 23.51 -0.08
CA GLU A 135 -14.48 23.49 -0.56
C GLU A 135 -15.02 22.08 -0.82
N TYR A 136 -14.15 21.10 -1.08
CA TYR A 136 -14.54 19.69 -1.24
C TYR A 136 -14.60 18.92 0.09
N ILE A 137 -14.46 19.60 1.25
CA ILE A 137 -14.72 19.00 2.56
C ILE A 137 -16.23 19.01 2.82
N ASP A 138 -16.83 17.84 2.75
CA ASP A 138 -18.27 17.65 3.01
C ASP A 138 -18.55 17.69 4.52
N ILE A 139 -19.48 18.54 4.92
CA ILE A 139 -19.94 18.68 6.31
C ILE A 139 -21.28 18.00 6.51
N GLY A 140 -22.24 18.26 5.63
CA GLY A 140 -23.61 17.74 5.74
C GLY A 140 -23.70 16.24 5.54
N GLY A 141 -22.97 15.70 4.55
CA GLY A 141 -22.94 14.28 4.25
C GLY A 141 -22.49 13.43 5.42
N PRO A 142 -21.29 13.63 5.99
CA PRO A 142 -20.83 12.88 7.16
C PRO A 142 -21.77 12.92 8.36
N THR A 143 -22.43 14.04 8.62
CA THR A 143 -23.38 14.14 9.73
C THR A 143 -24.61 13.25 9.52
N MET A 144 -25.19 13.24 8.32
CA MET A 144 -26.32 12.35 7.98
C MET A 144 -25.90 10.87 8.01
N VAL A 145 -24.74 10.54 7.45
CA VAL A 145 -24.18 9.17 7.46
C VAL A 145 -24.01 8.67 8.88
N ARG A 146 -23.40 9.48 9.76
CA ARG A 146 -23.18 9.12 11.17
C ARG A 146 -24.49 9.01 11.96
N ALA A 147 -25.45 9.90 11.71
CA ALA A 147 -26.77 9.85 12.34
C ALA A 147 -27.52 8.55 11.99
N ALA A 148 -27.61 8.23 10.69
CA ALA A 148 -28.27 7.01 10.23
C ALA A 148 -27.54 5.74 10.70
N ALA A 149 -26.20 5.71 10.63
CA ALA A 149 -25.41 4.59 11.12
C ALA A 149 -25.57 4.37 12.63
N LYS A 150 -25.63 5.44 13.43
CA LYS A 150 -25.92 5.36 14.88
C LYS A 150 -27.29 4.75 15.13
N ASN A 151 -28.27 5.09 14.32
CA ASN A 151 -29.67 4.65 14.49
C ASN A 151 -30.03 3.42 13.61
N PHE A 152 -29.05 2.57 13.29
CA PHE A 152 -29.20 1.44 12.32
C PHE A 152 -30.30 0.43 12.70
N ALA A 153 -30.73 0.41 13.95
CA ALA A 153 -31.87 -0.41 14.36
C ALA A 153 -33.20 0.06 13.71
N HIS A 154 -33.27 1.33 13.33
CA HIS A 154 -34.46 2.00 12.81
C HIS A 154 -34.27 2.61 11.42
N VAL A 155 -33.01 2.72 10.94
CA VAL A 155 -32.68 3.36 9.66
C VAL A 155 -31.68 2.50 8.90
N CYS A 156 -31.89 2.34 7.59
CA CYS A 156 -30.91 1.78 6.68
C CYS A 156 -30.05 2.90 6.10
N ILE A 157 -28.72 2.70 5.98
CA ILE A 157 -27.77 3.67 5.41
C ILE A 157 -27.02 3.06 4.23
N LEU A 158 -27.02 3.74 3.09
CA LEU A 158 -26.20 3.42 1.92
C LEU A 158 -25.21 4.54 1.66
N THR A 159 -23.91 4.23 1.55
CA THR A 159 -22.84 5.22 1.42
C THR A 159 -22.10 5.16 0.09
N THR A 160 -22.28 4.09 -0.69
CA THR A 160 -21.60 3.90 -1.98
C THR A 160 -22.53 3.24 -3.00
N PRO A 161 -22.39 3.56 -4.31
CA PRO A 161 -23.20 2.94 -5.37
C PRO A 161 -23.12 1.41 -5.41
N SER A 162 -21.99 0.82 -5.00
CA SER A 162 -21.81 -0.64 -4.94
C SER A 162 -22.73 -1.36 -3.95
N GLN A 163 -23.36 -0.63 -3.03
CA GLN A 163 -24.31 -1.18 -2.06
C GLN A 163 -25.74 -1.22 -2.58
N TYR A 164 -26.05 -0.44 -3.63
CA TYR A 164 -27.44 -0.24 -4.09
C TYR A 164 -28.07 -1.54 -4.61
N GLN A 165 -27.34 -2.31 -5.40
CA GLN A 165 -27.90 -3.54 -5.97
C GLN A 165 -28.29 -4.54 -4.88
N GLY A 166 -27.46 -4.78 -3.88
CA GLY A 166 -27.78 -5.70 -2.79
C GLY A 166 -28.95 -5.23 -1.92
N PHE A 167 -29.14 -3.93 -1.77
CA PHE A 167 -30.31 -3.34 -1.12
C PHE A 167 -31.57 -3.54 -1.98
N ILE A 168 -31.49 -3.26 -3.28
CA ILE A 168 -32.59 -3.44 -4.24
C ILE A 168 -33.06 -4.89 -4.25
N ASP A 169 -32.16 -5.84 -4.34
CA ASP A 169 -32.45 -7.27 -4.39
C ASP A 169 -33.19 -7.72 -3.11
N GLU A 170 -32.71 -7.30 -1.93
CA GLU A 170 -33.39 -7.65 -0.66
C GLU A 170 -34.75 -6.97 -0.54
N LEU A 171 -34.90 -5.71 -0.96
CA LEU A 171 -36.17 -4.99 -0.93
C LEU A 171 -37.21 -5.64 -1.85
N LYS A 172 -36.81 -6.03 -3.06
CA LYS A 172 -37.68 -6.73 -4.02
C LYS A 172 -38.09 -8.12 -3.54
N GLU A 173 -37.17 -8.85 -2.91
CA GLU A 173 -37.45 -10.21 -2.43
C GLU A 173 -38.34 -10.24 -1.17
N LYS A 174 -38.10 -9.30 -0.23
CA LYS A 174 -38.65 -9.37 1.12
C LYS A 174 -39.57 -8.20 1.49
N GLU A 175 -39.70 -7.19 0.64
CA GLU A 175 -40.40 -5.91 0.91
C GLU A 175 -39.91 -5.17 2.17
N GLN A 176 -38.82 -5.62 2.76
CA GLN A 176 -38.25 -5.14 4.01
C GLN A 176 -36.72 -5.37 4.01
N ILE A 177 -36.00 -4.61 4.84
CA ILE A 177 -34.55 -4.77 5.01
C ILE A 177 -34.27 -5.41 6.37
N SER A 178 -33.51 -6.50 6.35
CA SER A 178 -33.17 -7.26 7.56
C SER A 178 -32.26 -6.45 8.52
N TYR A 179 -32.34 -6.78 9.79
CA TYR A 179 -31.44 -6.21 10.81
C TYR A 179 -29.96 -6.48 10.50
N GLN A 180 -29.63 -7.66 9.98
CA GLN A 180 -28.27 -8.04 9.65
C GLN A 180 -27.70 -7.17 8.52
N THR A 181 -28.50 -6.89 7.50
CA THR A 181 -28.11 -5.97 6.40
C THR A 181 -27.87 -4.56 6.95
N ARG A 182 -28.78 -4.02 7.76
CA ARG A 182 -28.61 -2.68 8.36
C ARG A 182 -27.37 -2.60 9.24
N LYS A 183 -27.11 -3.63 10.08
CA LYS A 183 -25.89 -3.71 10.90
C LYS A 183 -24.61 -3.74 10.07
N LYS A 184 -24.60 -4.49 8.97
CA LYS A 184 -23.47 -4.54 8.03
C LYS A 184 -23.23 -3.16 7.38
N LEU A 185 -24.29 -2.51 6.92
CA LEU A 185 -24.24 -1.20 6.29
C LEU A 185 -23.81 -0.08 7.26
N ALA A 186 -24.30 -0.12 8.50
CA ALA A 186 -23.88 0.84 9.55
C ALA A 186 -22.37 0.74 9.84
N ARG A 187 -21.83 -0.48 9.91
CA ARG A 187 -20.39 -0.69 10.04
C ARG A 187 -19.63 -0.09 8.84
N ALA A 188 -20.14 -0.33 7.63
CA ALA A 188 -19.54 0.21 6.41
C ALA A 188 -19.58 1.75 6.41
N ALA A 189 -20.67 2.36 6.88
CA ALA A 189 -20.85 3.79 6.97
C ALA A 189 -19.84 4.45 7.94
N PHE A 190 -19.60 3.86 9.13
CA PHE A 190 -18.59 4.37 10.03
C PHE A 190 -17.16 4.21 9.49
N ASN A 191 -16.88 3.10 8.79
CA ASN A 191 -15.59 2.95 8.11
C ASN A 191 -15.42 4.00 6.99
N HIS A 192 -16.50 4.33 6.27
CA HIS A 192 -16.47 5.34 5.21
C HIS A 192 -16.16 6.74 5.73
N THR A 193 -16.80 7.15 6.85
CA THR A 193 -16.51 8.46 7.46
C THR A 193 -15.13 8.51 8.10
N ALA A 194 -14.67 7.41 8.74
CA ALA A 194 -13.31 7.34 9.29
C ALA A 194 -12.23 7.46 8.20
N ASP A 195 -12.44 6.79 7.05
CA ASP A 195 -11.55 6.88 5.89
C ASP A 195 -11.54 8.28 5.28
N TYR A 196 -12.71 8.94 5.25
CA TYR A 196 -12.86 10.30 4.76
C TYR A 196 -12.09 11.30 5.63
N ASP A 197 -12.30 11.27 6.95
CA ASP A 197 -11.63 12.16 7.90
C ASP A 197 -10.11 11.89 7.94
N ALA A 198 -9.69 10.62 7.87
CA ALA A 198 -8.28 10.27 7.77
C ALA A 198 -7.62 10.85 6.51
N ALA A 199 -8.32 10.86 5.37
CA ALA A 199 -7.81 11.45 4.14
C ALA A 199 -7.63 12.97 4.26
N ILE A 200 -8.59 13.67 4.88
CA ILE A 200 -8.51 15.12 5.12
C ILE A 200 -7.33 15.43 6.06
N ALA A 201 -7.23 14.71 7.19
CA ALA A 201 -6.15 14.91 8.15
C ALA A 201 -4.77 14.67 7.53
N ASN A 202 -4.62 13.60 6.74
CA ASN A 202 -3.36 13.29 6.06
C ASN A 202 -3.01 14.33 4.97
N TYR A 203 -4.00 14.87 4.27
CA TYR A 203 -3.79 15.97 3.31
C TYR A 203 -3.26 17.22 4.03
N PHE A 204 -3.88 17.62 5.14
CA PHE A 204 -3.40 18.78 5.91
C PHE A 204 -2.00 18.56 6.48
N ASN A 205 -1.68 17.37 6.98
CA ASN A 205 -0.32 17.06 7.42
C ASN A 205 0.70 17.26 6.29
N THR A 206 0.35 16.87 5.05
CA THR A 206 1.22 17.06 3.89
C THR A 206 1.38 18.55 3.52
N ILE A 207 0.28 19.34 3.54
CA ILE A 207 0.31 20.77 3.20
C ILE A 207 1.06 21.60 4.25
N PHE A 208 0.99 21.19 5.52
CA PHE A 208 1.72 21.85 6.61
C PHE A 208 3.14 21.31 6.79
N GLU A 209 3.63 20.47 5.85
CA GLU A 209 4.99 19.96 5.79
C GLU A 209 5.43 19.17 7.05
N GLU A 210 4.49 18.46 7.69
CA GLU A 210 4.76 17.64 8.85
C GLU A 210 5.22 16.23 8.44
N SER A 211 6.52 15.99 8.49
CA SER A 211 7.10 14.67 8.21
C SER A 211 6.70 13.61 9.26
N THR A 212 6.50 14.03 10.49
CA THR A 212 6.02 13.19 11.61
C THR A 212 4.77 13.81 12.22
N PRO A 213 3.57 13.48 11.71
CA PRO A 213 2.33 14.10 12.17
C PRO A 213 2.03 13.74 13.65
N PRO A 214 1.31 14.61 14.39
CA PRO A 214 0.99 14.38 15.80
C PRO A 214 0.11 13.13 16.02
N GLN A 215 -0.59 12.69 14.98
CA GLN A 215 -1.38 11.46 14.98
C GLN A 215 -1.19 10.71 13.67
N LEU A 216 -0.84 9.42 13.76
CA LEU A 216 -0.73 8.54 12.61
C LEU A 216 -2.12 7.98 12.24
N ASN A 217 -2.67 8.44 11.12
CA ASN A 217 -3.94 7.97 10.59
C ASN A 217 -3.69 7.02 9.40
N ILE A 218 -3.98 5.73 9.59
CA ILE A 218 -3.87 4.71 8.55
C ILE A 218 -5.26 4.16 8.26
N SER A 219 -5.77 4.44 7.08
CA SER A 219 -7.04 3.89 6.60
C SER A 219 -6.83 3.17 5.28
N LEU A 220 -6.89 1.86 5.31
CA LEU A 220 -6.70 0.99 4.16
C LEU A 220 -7.89 0.04 4.02
N PRO A 221 -8.56 -0.01 2.86
CA PRO A 221 -9.63 -0.97 2.62
C PRO A 221 -9.08 -2.39 2.56
N LYS A 222 -9.84 -3.36 3.06
CA LYS A 222 -9.52 -4.78 2.87
C LYS A 222 -9.63 -5.12 1.39
N SER A 223 -8.52 -5.49 0.75
CA SER A 223 -8.49 -5.87 -0.66
C SER A 223 -8.66 -7.36 -0.87
N GLN A 224 -8.12 -8.18 0.04
CA GLN A 224 -8.14 -9.63 -0.13
C GLN A 224 -8.07 -10.35 1.22
N GLU A 225 -8.81 -11.44 1.37
CA GLU A 225 -8.63 -12.40 2.44
C GLU A 225 -7.58 -13.43 2.03
N LEU A 226 -6.62 -13.70 2.90
CA LEU A 226 -5.57 -14.68 2.66
C LEU A 226 -5.93 -16.00 3.34
N ARG A 227 -5.42 -17.09 2.79
CA ARG A 227 -5.64 -18.42 3.35
C ARG A 227 -5.13 -18.54 4.79
N TYR A 228 -3.99 -17.90 5.10
CA TYR A 228 -3.36 -17.78 6.42
C TYR A 228 -2.23 -16.74 6.35
N GLY A 229 -1.66 -16.37 7.48
CA GLY A 229 -0.53 -15.46 7.62
C GLY A 229 0.82 -16.11 7.30
N GLU A 230 1.87 -15.74 8.03
CA GLU A 230 3.17 -16.44 7.91
C GLU A 230 3.03 -17.93 8.21
N ASN A 231 2.16 -18.27 9.16
CA ASN A 231 1.93 -19.64 9.60
C ASN A 231 0.45 -20.03 9.45
N PRO A 232 0.15 -21.34 9.24
CA PRO A 232 -1.20 -21.82 8.96
C PRO A 232 -2.26 -21.52 10.03
N HIS A 233 -1.87 -21.29 11.28
CA HIS A 233 -2.77 -20.98 12.38
C HIS A 233 -3.11 -19.49 12.52
N GLN A 234 -2.47 -18.62 11.72
CA GLN A 234 -2.66 -17.17 11.77
C GLN A 234 -3.64 -16.72 10.69
N ALA A 235 -4.76 -16.11 11.08
CA ALA A 235 -5.65 -15.45 10.12
C ALA A 235 -4.96 -14.21 9.53
N ALA A 236 -5.14 -13.98 8.23
CA ALA A 236 -4.52 -12.85 7.55
C ALA A 236 -5.38 -12.28 6.41
N SER A 237 -5.14 -11.04 6.11
CA SER A 237 -5.75 -10.31 4.99
C SER A 237 -4.77 -9.27 4.45
N VAL A 238 -4.96 -8.89 3.19
CA VAL A 238 -4.25 -7.77 2.58
C VAL A 238 -5.17 -6.56 2.60
N TYR A 239 -4.62 -5.42 2.93
CA TYR A 239 -5.29 -4.13 2.95
C TYR A 239 -4.59 -3.16 2.00
N GLY A 240 -5.34 -2.26 1.38
CA GLY A 240 -4.83 -1.24 0.46
C GLY A 240 -5.05 -1.57 -1.01
N HIS A 241 -4.31 -0.91 -1.89
CA HIS A 241 -4.53 -0.85 -3.34
C HIS A 241 -3.39 -1.53 -4.13
N GLN A 242 -3.04 -2.78 -3.79
CA GLN A 242 -1.92 -3.51 -4.41
C GLN A 242 -2.07 -3.64 -5.94
N LYS A 243 -3.32 -3.66 -6.44
CA LYS A 243 -3.62 -3.73 -7.88
C LYS A 243 -3.17 -2.50 -8.67
N ASP A 244 -2.88 -1.39 -8.01
CA ASP A 244 -2.35 -0.20 -8.66
C ASP A 244 -0.85 -0.36 -9.00
N TYR A 245 -0.18 -1.33 -8.37
CA TYR A 245 1.26 -1.58 -8.52
C TYR A 245 1.58 -2.89 -9.21
N ILE A 246 0.75 -3.92 -9.00
CA ILE A 246 0.98 -5.27 -9.54
C ILE A 246 -0.33 -5.90 -10.04
N ASP A 247 -0.22 -6.62 -11.15
CA ASP A 247 -1.27 -7.52 -11.65
C ASP A 247 -0.75 -8.95 -11.68
N CYS A 248 -1.30 -9.80 -10.80
CA CYS A 248 -1.04 -11.25 -10.81
C CYS A 248 -2.05 -11.92 -11.74
N PHE A 249 -1.72 -11.99 -13.04
CA PHE A 249 -2.62 -12.43 -14.10
C PHE A 249 -2.57 -13.95 -14.40
N HIS A 250 -1.69 -14.71 -13.73
CA HIS A 250 -1.59 -16.16 -13.87
C HIS A 250 -1.09 -16.83 -12.59
N GLY A 251 -1.54 -18.05 -12.34
CA GLY A 251 -1.08 -18.90 -11.24
C GLY A 251 -2.03 -18.94 -10.05
N LYS A 252 -1.55 -19.50 -8.94
CA LYS A 252 -2.31 -19.55 -7.68
C LYS A 252 -2.40 -18.17 -7.02
N GLN A 253 -3.42 -18.00 -6.17
CA GLN A 253 -3.55 -16.83 -5.30
C GLN A 253 -2.26 -16.58 -4.51
N LEU A 254 -1.91 -15.30 -4.35
CA LEU A 254 -0.75 -14.89 -3.55
C LEU A 254 -1.00 -15.18 -2.07
N SER A 255 0.02 -15.70 -1.38
CA SER A 255 0.03 -15.89 0.07
C SER A 255 0.61 -14.66 0.78
N TYR A 256 0.50 -14.63 2.12
CA TYR A 256 1.13 -13.62 2.97
C TYR A 256 2.64 -13.50 2.68
N ASN A 257 3.35 -14.64 2.68
CA ASN A 257 4.79 -14.68 2.42
C ASN A 257 5.12 -14.22 0.99
N ASN A 258 4.26 -14.52 0.01
CA ASN A 258 4.45 -14.00 -1.35
C ASN A 258 4.38 -12.48 -1.40
N TYR A 259 3.42 -11.84 -0.71
CA TYR A 259 3.34 -10.38 -0.65
C TYR A 259 4.57 -9.76 0.00
N ALA A 260 5.10 -10.33 1.09
CA ALA A 260 6.31 -9.86 1.75
C ALA A 260 7.55 -9.96 0.85
N ASP A 261 7.68 -11.06 0.12
CA ASP A 261 8.77 -11.27 -0.83
C ASP A 261 8.66 -10.35 -2.05
N ILE A 262 7.44 -10.17 -2.60
CA ILE A 262 7.16 -9.26 -3.73
C ILE A 262 7.50 -7.83 -3.34
N ASP A 263 7.07 -7.36 -2.17
CA ASP A 263 7.40 -6.03 -1.67
C ASP A 263 8.91 -5.80 -1.60
N SER A 264 9.65 -6.77 -1.06
CA SER A 264 11.11 -6.68 -0.98
C SER A 264 11.78 -6.65 -2.38
N ALA A 265 11.25 -7.43 -3.32
CA ALA A 265 11.76 -7.50 -4.68
C ALA A 265 11.47 -6.20 -5.47
N LEU A 266 10.26 -5.66 -5.35
CA LEU A 266 9.87 -4.39 -5.96
C LEU A 266 10.69 -3.22 -5.42
N ASN A 267 10.93 -3.17 -4.10
CA ASN A 267 11.77 -2.14 -3.49
C ASN A 267 13.21 -2.17 -4.03
N LEU A 268 13.80 -3.34 -4.21
CA LEU A 268 15.15 -3.43 -4.78
C LEU A 268 15.16 -3.04 -6.26
N ILE A 269 14.27 -3.59 -7.07
CA ILE A 269 14.30 -3.36 -8.52
C ILE A 269 14.00 -1.90 -8.88
N SER A 270 13.28 -1.18 -8.03
CA SER A 270 13.00 0.24 -8.21
C SER A 270 14.26 1.11 -8.24
N ASP A 271 15.36 0.70 -7.62
CA ASP A 271 16.64 1.40 -7.71
C ASP A 271 17.38 1.14 -9.04
N PHE A 272 16.82 0.27 -9.88
CA PHE A 272 17.35 -0.14 -11.18
C PHE A 272 16.36 0.14 -12.34
N GLU A 273 15.32 0.95 -12.16
CA GLU A 273 14.33 1.23 -13.21
C GLU A 273 14.98 1.74 -14.50
N ASP A 274 15.91 2.70 -14.37
CA ASP A 274 16.62 3.32 -15.50
C ASP A 274 17.97 2.63 -15.82
N ALA A 275 18.30 1.55 -15.12
CA ALA A 275 19.56 0.83 -15.31
C ALA A 275 19.49 -0.11 -16.53
N GLU A 276 20.65 -0.65 -16.90
CA GLU A 276 20.81 -1.76 -17.83
C GLU A 276 19.92 -2.94 -17.42
N PRO A 277 19.66 -3.92 -18.32
CA PRO A 277 18.89 -5.10 -17.97
C PRO A 277 19.37 -5.73 -16.66
N THR A 278 18.48 -5.73 -15.67
CA THR A 278 18.78 -6.15 -14.29
C THR A 278 17.85 -7.28 -13.89
N CYS A 279 18.42 -8.29 -13.24
CA CYS A 279 17.67 -9.37 -12.62
C CYS A 279 18.05 -9.50 -11.14
N ALA A 280 17.04 -9.63 -10.29
CA ALA A 280 17.20 -9.97 -8.89
C ALA A 280 16.40 -11.24 -8.54
N ILE A 281 16.99 -12.10 -7.73
CA ILE A 281 16.39 -13.34 -7.25
C ILE A 281 16.23 -13.25 -5.74
N PHE A 282 15.02 -13.49 -5.26
CA PHE A 282 14.67 -13.35 -3.84
C PHE A 282 14.20 -14.66 -3.23
N LYS A 283 14.49 -14.83 -1.96
CA LYS A 283 13.89 -15.82 -1.09
C LYS A 283 13.84 -15.31 0.35
N HIS A 284 12.64 -15.42 0.97
CA HIS A 284 12.42 -14.99 2.35
C HIS A 284 12.83 -13.53 2.59
N THR A 285 12.38 -12.64 1.70
CA THR A 285 12.63 -11.19 1.71
C THR A 285 14.11 -10.75 1.54
N VAL A 286 15.01 -11.69 1.25
CA VAL A 286 16.44 -11.43 1.06
C VAL A 286 16.84 -11.74 -0.38
N PRO A 287 17.60 -10.86 -1.06
CA PRO A 287 18.16 -11.20 -2.36
C PRO A 287 19.19 -12.32 -2.22
N SER A 288 19.04 -13.36 -3.03
CA SER A 288 20.04 -14.45 -3.14
C SER A 288 21.04 -14.21 -4.26
N GLY A 289 20.72 -13.34 -5.21
CA GLY A 289 21.59 -12.90 -6.28
C GLY A 289 20.99 -11.74 -7.05
N VAL A 290 21.85 -10.80 -7.46
CA VAL A 290 21.47 -9.64 -8.28
C VAL A 290 22.55 -9.41 -9.32
N ALA A 291 22.16 -9.14 -10.56
CA ALA A 291 23.11 -8.77 -11.61
C ALA A 291 22.50 -7.84 -12.66
N CYS A 292 23.36 -7.01 -13.25
CA CYS A 292 23.08 -6.27 -14.49
C CYS A 292 23.94 -6.84 -15.62
N ALA A 293 23.41 -6.83 -16.85
CA ALA A 293 24.14 -7.26 -18.04
C ALA A 293 23.53 -6.59 -19.30
N ASP A 294 24.12 -6.86 -20.47
CA ASP A 294 23.67 -6.30 -21.74
C ASP A 294 22.25 -6.79 -22.16
N ASN A 295 21.82 -7.92 -21.60
CA ASN A 295 20.50 -8.49 -21.81
C ASN A 295 19.98 -9.23 -20.57
N LEU A 296 18.67 -9.49 -20.48
CA LEU A 296 18.07 -10.10 -19.31
C LEU A 296 18.44 -11.57 -19.10
N GLU A 297 18.69 -12.33 -20.17
CA GLU A 297 19.14 -13.73 -20.01
C GLU A 297 20.47 -13.79 -19.29
N GLU A 298 21.43 -12.96 -19.70
CA GLU A 298 22.73 -12.88 -19.05
C GLU A 298 22.62 -12.35 -17.63
N ALA A 299 21.82 -11.30 -17.40
CA ALA A 299 21.58 -10.78 -16.06
C ALA A 299 21.00 -11.86 -15.12
N TYR A 300 20.02 -12.65 -15.60
CA TYR A 300 19.48 -13.76 -14.85
C TYR A 300 20.53 -14.84 -14.55
N ARG A 301 21.29 -15.26 -15.55
CA ARG A 301 22.33 -16.29 -15.38
C ARG A 301 23.43 -15.84 -14.41
N LYS A 302 23.85 -14.58 -14.46
CA LYS A 302 24.78 -13.99 -13.49
C LYS A 302 24.17 -13.97 -12.08
N ALA A 303 22.95 -13.46 -11.92
CA ALA A 303 22.27 -13.43 -10.63
C ALA A 303 22.09 -14.84 -10.03
N PHE A 304 21.74 -15.82 -10.87
CA PHE A 304 21.58 -17.22 -10.46
C PHE A 304 22.89 -17.86 -9.98
N LYS A 305 24.04 -17.49 -10.56
CA LYS A 305 25.36 -18.00 -10.15
C LYS A 305 25.74 -17.60 -8.70
N THR A 306 25.21 -16.49 -8.18
CA THR A 306 25.50 -16.06 -6.80
C THR A 306 25.10 -17.10 -5.77
N ASP A 307 23.96 -17.78 -5.99
CA ASP A 307 23.46 -18.87 -5.16
C ASP A 307 22.59 -19.78 -6.02
N THR A 308 23.12 -20.94 -6.41
CA THR A 308 22.40 -21.88 -7.28
C THR A 308 21.43 -22.82 -6.54
N SER A 309 21.40 -22.76 -5.21
CA SER A 309 20.54 -23.61 -4.36
C SER A 309 19.26 -22.90 -3.93
N SER A 310 19.37 -21.64 -3.50
CA SER A 310 18.24 -20.86 -2.94
C SER A 310 17.17 -20.47 -3.96
N PRO A 311 17.44 -20.26 -5.25
CA PRO A 311 16.44 -19.87 -6.26
C PRO A 311 15.30 -20.84 -6.47
N PHE A 312 15.48 -22.12 -6.10
CA PHE A 312 14.39 -23.11 -6.18
C PHE A 312 13.19 -22.69 -5.30
N GLY A 313 12.04 -22.45 -5.95
CA GLY A 313 10.83 -21.92 -5.30
C GLY A 313 10.95 -20.46 -4.85
N GLY A 314 11.93 -19.73 -5.38
CA GLY A 314 12.11 -18.29 -5.13
C GLY A 314 11.31 -17.40 -6.08
N ILE A 315 11.56 -16.10 -5.94
CA ILE A 315 10.97 -15.03 -6.76
C ILE A 315 12.06 -14.45 -7.66
N ILE A 316 11.72 -14.25 -8.93
CA ILE A 316 12.56 -13.56 -9.90
C ILE A 316 11.89 -12.26 -10.29
N ILE A 317 12.63 -11.16 -10.27
CA ILE A 317 12.18 -9.86 -10.73
C ILE A 317 13.18 -9.28 -11.72
N VAL A 318 12.65 -8.65 -12.77
CA VAL A 318 13.45 -7.97 -13.79
C VAL A 318 12.93 -6.55 -14.05
N ASN A 319 13.81 -5.65 -14.49
CA ASN A 319 13.47 -4.24 -14.75
C ASN A 319 13.10 -3.93 -16.21
N LYS A 320 13.21 -4.88 -17.12
CA LYS A 320 12.88 -4.73 -18.54
C LYS A 320 11.89 -5.80 -18.97
N LYS A 321 11.32 -5.64 -20.17
CA LYS A 321 10.40 -6.61 -20.78
C LYS A 321 11.05 -7.99 -20.89
N LEU A 322 10.36 -9.02 -20.38
CA LEU A 322 10.88 -10.38 -20.31
C LEU A 322 10.67 -11.12 -21.65
N ASP A 323 11.77 -11.47 -22.29
CA ASP A 323 11.81 -12.15 -23.59
C ASP A 323 11.80 -13.69 -23.45
N LEU A 324 11.66 -14.36 -24.61
CA LEU A 324 11.62 -15.83 -24.66
C LEU A 324 12.94 -16.48 -24.22
N LYS A 325 14.11 -15.85 -24.49
CA LYS A 325 15.41 -16.40 -24.11
C LYS A 325 15.55 -16.41 -22.59
N THR A 326 15.23 -15.30 -21.95
CA THR A 326 15.20 -15.18 -20.49
C THR A 326 14.18 -16.13 -19.87
N ALA A 327 12.97 -16.24 -20.47
CA ALA A 327 11.95 -17.17 -20.00
C ALA A 327 12.42 -18.63 -20.03
N ARG A 328 13.16 -19.06 -21.08
CA ARG A 328 13.74 -20.41 -21.16
C ARG A 328 14.77 -20.65 -20.08
N ALA A 329 15.65 -19.68 -19.84
CA ALA A 329 16.66 -19.78 -18.78
C ALA A 329 16.01 -19.90 -17.38
N ILE A 330 14.98 -19.10 -17.10
CA ILE A 330 14.21 -19.17 -15.84
C ILE A 330 13.47 -20.50 -15.71
N ASP A 331 12.97 -21.07 -16.81
CA ASP A 331 12.18 -22.31 -16.80
C ASP A 331 13.01 -23.58 -16.52
N GLU A 332 14.34 -23.49 -16.59
CA GLU A 332 15.26 -24.58 -16.25
C GLU A 332 15.09 -25.05 -14.78
N ILE A 333 14.63 -24.15 -13.90
CA ILE A 333 14.36 -24.49 -12.49
C ILE A 333 12.90 -24.19 -12.10
N PHE A 334 12.48 -24.74 -10.96
CA PHE A 334 11.20 -24.37 -10.38
C PHE A 334 11.28 -22.98 -9.77
N THR A 335 10.56 -22.02 -10.36
CA THR A 335 10.38 -20.64 -9.86
C THR A 335 8.93 -20.45 -9.49
N GLU A 336 8.67 -19.91 -8.30
CA GLU A 336 7.32 -19.74 -7.78
C GLU A 336 6.65 -18.48 -8.36
N ILE A 337 7.39 -17.37 -8.43
CA ILE A 337 6.89 -16.06 -8.89
C ILE A 337 7.89 -15.44 -9.86
N ILE A 338 7.38 -14.88 -10.95
CA ILE A 338 8.16 -14.05 -11.88
C ILE A 338 7.47 -12.69 -11.99
N ILE A 339 8.25 -11.63 -11.85
CA ILE A 339 7.77 -10.24 -11.91
C ILE A 339 8.54 -9.51 -13.02
N ALA A 340 7.80 -8.89 -13.94
CA ALA A 340 8.37 -8.07 -15.00
C ALA A 340 7.43 -6.90 -15.34
N PRO A 341 7.94 -5.79 -15.88
CA PRO A 341 7.08 -4.71 -16.36
C PRO A 341 6.22 -5.15 -17.55
N GLU A 342 6.77 -6.02 -18.41
CA GLU A 342 6.08 -6.60 -19.56
C GLU A 342 6.65 -7.99 -19.88
N TYR A 343 5.93 -8.73 -20.73
CA TYR A 343 6.34 -10.06 -21.23
C TYR A 343 6.11 -10.15 -22.73
N ASP A 344 7.00 -10.83 -23.44
CA ASP A 344 6.73 -11.25 -24.80
C ASP A 344 5.70 -12.39 -24.85
N ASP A 345 4.87 -12.44 -25.87
CA ASP A 345 3.81 -13.45 -26.01
C ASP A 345 4.35 -14.89 -25.99
N ASP A 346 5.49 -15.11 -26.62
CA ASP A 346 6.13 -16.44 -26.65
C ASP A 346 6.73 -16.81 -25.30
N ALA A 347 7.24 -15.85 -24.53
CA ALA A 347 7.65 -16.04 -23.15
C ALA A 347 6.45 -16.42 -22.29
N LEU A 348 5.32 -15.72 -22.42
CA LEU A 348 4.08 -16.06 -21.73
C LEU A 348 3.58 -17.45 -22.04
N LYS A 349 3.56 -17.86 -23.33
CA LYS A 349 3.16 -19.22 -23.74
C LYS A 349 4.00 -20.28 -23.07
N LEU A 350 5.32 -20.06 -22.91
CA LEU A 350 6.21 -20.97 -22.21
C LEU A 350 5.91 -21.00 -20.71
N LEU A 351 5.92 -19.84 -20.06
CA LEU A 351 5.84 -19.73 -18.60
C LEU A 351 4.48 -20.18 -18.04
N LYS A 352 3.39 -19.98 -18.77
CA LYS A 352 2.04 -20.43 -18.41
C LYS A 352 1.84 -21.95 -18.43
N LYS A 353 2.76 -22.73 -19.01
CA LYS A 353 2.70 -24.20 -18.95
C LYS A 353 2.73 -24.74 -17.51
N LYS A 354 3.34 -24.00 -16.58
CA LYS A 354 3.34 -24.33 -15.15
C LYS A 354 2.16 -23.63 -14.48
N ALA A 355 1.00 -24.28 -14.40
CA ALA A 355 -0.28 -23.73 -13.92
C ALA A 355 -0.21 -23.07 -12.54
N ASN A 356 0.69 -23.49 -11.67
CA ASN A 356 0.82 -22.96 -10.30
C ASN A 356 1.79 -21.79 -10.19
N ARG A 357 2.62 -21.53 -11.22
CA ARG A 357 3.57 -20.41 -11.26
C ARG A 357 2.80 -19.09 -11.32
N ARG A 358 3.17 -18.15 -10.50
CA ARG A 358 2.57 -16.83 -10.53
C ARG A 358 3.35 -15.93 -11.47
N LEU A 359 2.64 -15.32 -12.42
CA LEU A 359 3.18 -14.31 -13.32
C LEU A 359 2.57 -12.96 -12.95
N ILE A 360 3.45 -12.00 -12.67
CA ILE A 360 3.06 -10.70 -12.16
C ILE A 360 3.59 -9.63 -13.12
N LYS A 361 2.68 -8.76 -13.57
CA LYS A 361 3.04 -7.53 -14.26
C LYS A 361 3.21 -6.42 -13.22
N GLN A 362 4.35 -5.74 -13.22
CA GLN A 362 4.52 -4.48 -12.51
C GLN A 362 3.81 -3.38 -13.30
N ILE A 363 2.91 -2.63 -12.66
CA ILE A 363 2.08 -1.60 -13.31
C ILE A 363 2.64 -0.21 -13.04
N GLY A 364 2.90 0.11 -11.76
CA GLY A 364 3.35 1.42 -11.32
C GLY A 364 4.72 1.41 -10.67
N SER A 365 5.34 2.60 -10.56
CA SER A 365 6.54 2.79 -9.75
C SER A 365 6.16 2.90 -8.27
N ILE A 366 6.82 2.13 -7.43
CA ILE A 366 6.58 2.17 -5.97
C ILE A 366 7.30 3.33 -5.29
N LYS A 367 8.27 3.98 -5.97
CA LYS A 367 9.06 5.08 -5.37
C LYS A 367 8.24 6.33 -5.11
N SER A 368 7.31 6.66 -6.01
CA SER A 368 6.52 7.89 -5.90
C SER A 368 5.52 7.86 -4.75
N ASP A 369 5.02 6.69 -4.39
CA ASP A 369 3.88 6.54 -3.48
C ASP A 369 4.27 6.02 -2.08
N ASN A 370 5.47 5.43 -1.95
CA ASN A 370 5.95 4.95 -0.66
C ASN A 370 6.51 6.10 0.17
N LYS A 371 5.64 6.76 0.94
CA LYS A 371 6.02 7.88 1.82
C LYS A 371 6.68 7.45 3.12
N GLY A 372 6.48 6.21 3.55
CA GLY A 372 7.04 5.72 4.80
C GLY A 372 6.72 4.27 5.11
N THR A 373 7.41 3.74 6.10
CA THR A 373 7.19 2.40 6.64
C THR A 373 6.74 2.48 8.09
N TYR A 374 5.83 1.59 8.48
CA TYR A 374 5.42 1.45 9.87
C TYR A 374 5.51 0.00 10.32
N ARG A 375 5.85 -0.18 11.58
CA ARG A 375 5.98 -1.48 12.22
C ARG A 375 5.20 -1.48 13.53
N SER A 376 4.32 -2.43 13.72
CA SER A 376 3.61 -2.60 14.99
C SER A 376 4.60 -2.95 16.11
N ILE A 377 4.42 -2.30 17.27
CA ILE A 377 5.13 -2.59 18.49
C ILE A 377 4.13 -2.67 19.64
N PHE A 378 4.60 -3.05 20.84
CA PHE A 378 3.75 -3.03 22.04
C PHE A 378 3.14 -1.63 22.26
N GLY A 379 1.80 -1.57 22.28
CA GLY A 379 1.05 -0.34 22.54
C GLY A 379 1.05 0.71 21.43
N GLY A 380 1.61 0.43 20.23
CA GLY A 380 1.66 1.41 19.16
C GLY A 380 2.36 0.96 17.87
N ALA A 381 2.92 1.91 17.15
CA ALA A 381 3.69 1.68 15.95
C ALA A 381 4.94 2.57 15.88
N LEU A 382 6.00 2.05 15.30
CA LEU A 382 7.11 2.87 14.78
C LEU A 382 6.77 3.31 13.37
N PHE A 383 6.97 4.58 13.07
CA PHE A 383 6.88 5.14 11.74
C PHE A 383 8.21 5.77 11.35
N GLN A 384 8.63 5.60 10.12
CA GLN A 384 9.77 6.28 9.53
C GLN A 384 9.51 6.56 8.05
N GLU A 385 10.14 7.59 7.52
CA GLU A 385 10.12 7.85 6.08
C GLU A 385 10.76 6.68 5.31
N ALA A 386 10.32 6.50 4.06
CA ALA A 386 10.92 5.49 3.19
C ALA A 386 12.36 5.85 2.83
N ASN A 387 13.23 4.86 2.80
CA ASN A 387 14.64 5.05 2.48
C ASN A 387 14.86 5.18 0.96
N HIS A 388 14.49 6.33 0.39
CA HIS A 388 14.68 6.64 -1.03
C HIS A 388 16.04 7.27 -1.35
N ARG A 389 16.87 7.54 -0.32
CA ARG A 389 18.17 8.18 -0.52
C ARG A 389 19.04 7.32 -1.44
N SER A 390 19.39 7.86 -2.59
CA SER A 390 20.44 7.39 -3.48
C SER A 390 21.67 8.28 -3.31
N ILE A 391 22.84 7.78 -3.69
CA ILE A 391 24.07 8.54 -3.66
C ILE A 391 24.53 8.84 -5.09
N LEU A 392 25.00 10.05 -5.31
CA LEU A 392 25.62 10.46 -6.57
C LEU A 392 27.15 10.26 -6.50
N LEU A 393 27.78 10.13 -7.65
CA LEU A 393 29.24 9.89 -7.74
C LEU A 393 30.08 10.99 -7.08
N ASP A 394 29.65 12.23 -7.16
CA ASP A 394 30.30 13.41 -6.59
C ASP A 394 30.12 13.53 -5.07
N GLU A 395 29.15 12.85 -4.49
CA GLU A 395 28.96 12.77 -3.03
C GLU A 395 29.91 11.76 -2.37
N LEU A 396 30.56 10.88 -3.16
CA LEU A 396 31.48 9.86 -2.64
C LEU A 396 32.84 10.42 -2.29
N LYS A 397 33.25 10.21 -1.05
CA LYS A 397 34.58 10.64 -0.57
C LYS A 397 35.57 9.47 -0.58
N VAL A 398 36.59 9.54 -1.43
CA VAL A 398 37.73 8.61 -1.35
C VAL A 398 38.59 8.98 -0.14
N VAL A 399 38.72 8.06 0.81
CA VAL A 399 39.45 8.28 2.08
C VAL A 399 40.76 7.49 2.18
N SER A 400 40.96 6.48 1.34
CA SER A 400 42.21 5.72 1.22
C SER A 400 43.22 6.40 0.31
N LYS A 401 44.47 5.96 0.37
CA LYS A 401 45.55 6.44 -0.52
C LYS A 401 45.33 6.05 -1.97
N ARG A 402 44.90 4.79 -2.22
CA ARG A 402 44.55 4.30 -3.55
C ARG A 402 43.20 4.86 -3.98
N LYS A 403 43.12 5.29 -5.23
CA LYS A 403 41.85 5.70 -5.86
C LYS A 403 41.20 4.51 -6.57
N PRO A 404 39.86 4.46 -6.66
CA PRO A 404 39.18 3.39 -7.38
C PRO A 404 39.42 3.50 -8.89
N THR A 405 39.50 2.37 -9.57
CA THR A 405 39.36 2.29 -11.02
C THR A 405 37.91 2.58 -11.45
N ASP A 406 37.68 2.82 -12.74
CA ASP A 406 36.34 3.07 -13.26
C ASP A 406 35.43 1.85 -13.09
N GLN A 407 35.98 0.64 -13.21
CA GLN A 407 35.21 -0.59 -12.96
C GLN A 407 34.84 -0.74 -11.48
N GLU A 408 35.81 -0.50 -10.57
CA GLU A 408 35.52 -0.53 -9.13
C GLU A 408 34.46 0.51 -8.75
N ARG A 409 34.46 1.70 -9.36
CA ARG A 409 33.41 2.70 -9.13
C ARG A 409 32.00 2.19 -9.53
N LYS A 410 31.88 1.55 -10.69
CA LYS A 410 30.63 0.96 -11.15
C LYS A 410 30.16 -0.13 -10.19
N ASP A 411 31.04 -1.05 -9.84
CA ASP A 411 30.74 -2.16 -8.95
C ASP A 411 30.42 -1.69 -7.52
N LEU A 412 31.07 -0.66 -7.00
CA LEU A 412 30.80 -0.07 -5.69
C LEU A 412 29.41 0.58 -5.64
N LEU A 413 29.03 1.32 -6.68
CA LEU A 413 27.68 1.93 -6.77
C LEU A 413 26.59 0.87 -6.94
N PHE A 414 26.83 -0.17 -7.74
CA PHE A 414 25.94 -1.31 -7.88
C PHE A 414 25.78 -2.02 -6.53
N ALA A 415 26.88 -2.29 -5.84
CA ALA A 415 26.89 -2.90 -4.51
C ALA A 415 26.12 -2.04 -3.49
N TRP A 416 26.30 -0.72 -3.54
CA TRP A 416 25.66 0.23 -2.63
C TRP A 416 24.13 0.24 -2.78
N LYS A 417 23.62 0.20 -4.01
CA LYS A 417 22.17 0.07 -4.28
C LYS A 417 21.61 -1.21 -3.68
N ILE A 418 22.33 -2.32 -3.74
CA ILE A 418 21.83 -3.62 -3.27
C ILE A 418 21.90 -3.74 -1.74
N VAL A 419 23.00 -3.28 -1.11
CA VAL A 419 23.20 -3.45 0.33
C VAL A 419 22.08 -2.77 1.14
N LYS A 420 21.52 -1.67 0.63
CA LYS A 420 20.34 -0.99 1.17
C LYS A 420 19.12 -1.91 1.37
N HIS A 421 18.99 -2.96 0.55
CA HIS A 421 17.86 -3.88 0.56
C HIS A 421 18.14 -5.19 1.32
N VAL A 422 19.37 -5.35 1.84
CA VAL A 422 19.77 -6.54 2.60
C VAL A 422 19.60 -6.30 4.09
N LYS A 423 19.10 -7.28 4.82
CA LYS A 423 18.90 -7.17 6.29
C LYS A 423 20.22 -6.99 7.03
N SER A 424 20.26 -6.05 7.93
CA SER A 424 21.42 -5.69 8.76
C SER A 424 21.78 -6.79 9.79
N ASN A 425 23.05 -6.98 10.15
CA ASN A 425 24.19 -6.39 9.48
C ASN A 425 24.36 -7.00 8.10
N ALA A 426 24.69 -6.17 7.09
CA ALA A 426 24.79 -6.61 5.70
C ALA A 426 26.18 -6.33 5.11
N ILE A 427 26.77 -7.36 4.50
CA ILE A 427 27.98 -7.26 3.67
C ILE A 427 27.72 -7.97 2.36
N ILE A 428 28.02 -7.31 1.24
CA ILE A 428 27.94 -7.92 -0.08
C ILE A 428 29.24 -7.76 -0.86
N TYR A 429 29.60 -8.80 -1.59
CA TYR A 429 30.73 -8.81 -2.52
C TYR A 429 30.20 -8.73 -3.94
N VAL A 430 30.79 -7.86 -4.74
CA VAL A 430 30.37 -7.58 -6.13
C VAL A 430 31.58 -7.55 -7.05
N LYS A 431 31.39 -8.02 -8.26
CA LYS A 431 32.32 -7.86 -9.38
C LYS A 431 31.57 -7.90 -10.70
N ASP A 432 31.94 -7.04 -11.64
CA ASP A 432 31.34 -6.96 -12.99
C ASP A 432 29.81 -6.84 -12.95
N ASN A 433 29.29 -5.97 -12.08
CA ASN A 433 27.86 -5.75 -11.82
C ASN A 433 27.09 -7.05 -11.46
N MET A 434 27.75 -7.96 -10.75
CA MET A 434 27.17 -9.21 -10.25
C MET A 434 27.51 -9.38 -8.77
N THR A 435 26.55 -9.75 -7.94
CA THR A 435 26.80 -10.18 -6.58
C THR A 435 27.52 -11.52 -6.57
N LEU A 436 28.56 -11.66 -5.77
CA LEU A 436 29.35 -12.89 -5.61
C LEU A 436 29.02 -13.60 -4.30
N GLY A 437 28.72 -12.81 -3.26
CA GLY A 437 28.35 -13.32 -1.95
C GLY A 437 27.58 -12.28 -1.17
N ILE A 438 26.55 -12.73 -0.45
CA ILE A 438 25.67 -11.88 0.35
C ILE A 438 25.62 -12.44 1.77
N GLY A 439 26.08 -11.67 2.74
CA GLY A 439 25.91 -11.88 4.17
C GLY A 439 24.84 -10.95 4.70
N SER A 440 23.82 -11.50 5.35
CA SER A 440 22.60 -10.79 5.73
C SER A 440 22.15 -11.18 7.13
N GLY A 441 21.63 -10.22 7.90
CA GLY A 441 20.90 -10.46 9.13
C GLY A 441 21.74 -10.99 10.30
N GLN A 442 23.04 -10.70 10.34
CA GLN A 442 23.92 -11.19 11.37
C GLN A 442 24.08 -10.18 12.52
N THR A 443 24.37 -10.69 13.71
CA THR A 443 24.59 -9.86 14.89
C THR A 443 25.91 -9.10 14.85
N SER A 444 26.91 -9.61 14.14
CA SER A 444 28.17 -8.93 13.89
C SER A 444 28.42 -8.72 12.40
N ARG A 445 29.18 -7.69 12.07
CA ARG A 445 29.53 -7.35 10.68
C ARG A 445 30.58 -8.30 10.11
N ILE A 446 31.46 -8.80 10.97
CA ILE A 446 32.44 -9.80 10.55
C ILE A 446 31.76 -11.13 10.17
N ASP A 447 30.75 -11.58 10.93
CA ASP A 447 29.99 -12.80 10.59
C ASP A 447 29.31 -12.65 9.22
N SER A 448 28.75 -11.47 8.92
CA SER A 448 28.16 -11.19 7.61
C SER A 448 29.20 -11.29 6.48
N SER A 449 30.40 -10.78 6.71
CA SER A 449 31.50 -10.90 5.74
C SER A 449 31.92 -12.37 5.55
N GLU A 450 32.09 -13.12 6.63
CA GLU A 450 32.47 -14.53 6.58
C GLU A 450 31.41 -15.40 5.88
N ILE A 451 30.11 -15.13 6.14
CA ILE A 451 29.00 -15.80 5.44
C ILE A 451 29.03 -15.50 3.95
N ALA A 452 29.27 -14.24 3.56
CA ALA A 452 29.37 -13.87 2.16
C ALA A 452 30.53 -14.58 1.45
N ILE A 453 31.69 -14.64 2.10
CA ILE A 453 32.89 -15.34 1.60
C ILE A 453 32.60 -16.84 1.48
N ALA A 454 32.03 -17.45 2.52
CA ALA A 454 31.70 -18.88 2.52
C ALA A 454 30.70 -19.25 1.43
N LYS A 455 29.67 -18.42 1.19
CA LYS A 455 28.71 -18.59 0.10
C LYS A 455 29.38 -18.48 -1.27
N ALA A 456 30.22 -17.47 -1.50
CA ALA A 456 30.97 -17.35 -2.74
C ALA A 456 31.82 -18.61 -3.01
N SER A 457 32.57 -19.08 -2.02
CA SER A 457 33.37 -20.31 -2.10
C SER A 457 32.51 -21.54 -2.40
N LYS A 458 31.36 -21.67 -1.74
CA LYS A 458 30.42 -22.81 -1.95
C LYS A 458 29.96 -22.91 -3.40
N PHE A 459 29.79 -21.79 -4.08
CA PHE A 459 29.34 -21.73 -5.48
C PHE A 459 30.49 -21.53 -6.48
N ASN A 460 31.75 -21.75 -6.04
CA ASN A 460 32.95 -21.62 -6.84
C ASN A 460 33.15 -20.23 -7.47
N LEU A 461 32.68 -19.17 -6.79
CA LEU A 461 32.88 -17.80 -7.19
C LEU A 461 34.15 -17.25 -6.53
N LYS A 462 35.06 -16.74 -7.35
CA LYS A 462 36.30 -16.13 -6.88
C LYS A 462 36.04 -14.66 -6.49
N LEU A 463 36.53 -14.25 -5.33
CA LEU A 463 36.40 -12.88 -4.83
C LEU A 463 37.60 -12.00 -5.24
N ASP A 464 38.57 -12.54 -5.99
CA ASP A 464 39.72 -11.78 -6.49
C ASP A 464 39.26 -10.58 -7.34
N ASN A 465 39.74 -9.39 -7.00
CA ASN A 465 39.38 -8.10 -7.60
C ASN A 465 37.89 -7.76 -7.47
N SER A 466 37.20 -8.26 -6.43
CA SER A 466 35.87 -7.82 -6.08
C SER A 466 35.86 -6.52 -5.29
N VAL A 467 34.70 -5.91 -5.17
CA VAL A 467 34.43 -4.82 -4.24
C VAL A 467 33.48 -5.27 -3.15
N ILE A 468 33.46 -4.60 -2.00
CA ILE A 468 32.51 -4.84 -0.93
C ILE A 468 31.69 -3.60 -0.61
N ALA A 469 30.42 -3.79 -0.24
CA ALA A 469 29.57 -2.77 0.36
C ALA A 469 29.11 -3.22 1.75
N SER A 470 29.08 -2.27 2.67
CA SER A 470 28.59 -2.43 4.03
C SER A 470 27.48 -1.44 4.31
N ASP A 471 26.35 -1.90 4.86
CA ASP A 471 25.17 -1.09 5.20
C ASP A 471 25.42 -0.03 6.28
N ALA A 472 26.50 -0.19 7.08
CA ALA A 472 26.97 0.76 8.09
C ALA A 472 28.49 0.75 8.18
N PHE A 473 29.07 1.60 9.03
CA PHE A 473 30.52 1.67 9.21
C PHE A 473 31.10 0.38 9.82
N PHE A 474 32.37 0.09 9.51
CA PHE A 474 33.11 -0.96 10.18
C PHE A 474 33.53 -0.48 11.58
N PRO A 475 33.11 -1.15 12.67
CA PRO A 475 33.49 -0.77 14.03
C PRO A 475 34.95 -1.12 14.35
N PHE A 476 35.52 -2.09 13.62
CA PHE A 476 36.89 -2.59 13.74
C PHE A 476 37.49 -2.85 12.35
N ALA A 477 38.82 -2.94 12.27
CA ALA A 477 39.53 -3.17 11.02
C ALA A 477 39.46 -4.63 10.52
N ASP A 478 39.02 -5.57 11.36
CA ASP A 478 38.95 -7.02 11.08
C ASP A 478 38.09 -7.36 9.86
N GLY A 479 36.94 -6.70 9.71
CA GLY A 479 36.05 -6.90 8.57
C GLY A 479 36.69 -6.48 7.23
N VAL A 480 37.47 -5.40 7.23
CA VAL A 480 38.22 -4.95 6.06
C VAL A 480 39.41 -5.87 5.79
N GLU A 481 40.10 -6.34 6.84
CA GLU A 481 41.21 -7.31 6.70
C GLU A 481 40.69 -8.65 6.15
N ALA A 482 39.57 -9.14 6.61
CA ALA A 482 38.92 -10.36 6.11
C ALA A 482 38.59 -10.23 4.61
N ALA A 483 38.03 -9.08 4.22
CA ALA A 483 37.70 -8.81 2.82
C ALA A 483 38.97 -8.73 1.93
N ALA A 484 40.02 -8.08 2.41
CA ALA A 484 41.30 -8.03 1.70
C ALA A 484 41.92 -9.43 1.50
N LYS A 485 41.93 -10.26 2.55
CA LYS A 485 42.36 -11.67 2.48
C LYS A 485 41.53 -12.52 1.52
N ALA A 486 40.27 -12.19 1.36
CA ALA A 486 39.39 -12.85 0.41
C ALA A 486 39.59 -12.39 -1.04
N GLY A 487 40.37 -11.32 -1.28
CA GLY A 487 40.69 -10.80 -2.60
C GLY A 487 39.97 -9.52 -3.01
N ALA A 488 39.20 -8.91 -2.12
CA ALA A 488 38.51 -7.65 -2.40
C ALA A 488 39.53 -6.50 -2.50
N THR A 489 39.33 -5.58 -3.44
CA THR A 489 40.22 -4.45 -3.72
C THR A 489 39.61 -3.09 -3.38
N ALA A 490 38.32 -3.02 -3.14
CA ALA A 490 37.66 -1.76 -2.80
C ALA A 490 36.49 -1.95 -1.83
N VAL A 491 36.19 -0.91 -1.04
CA VAL A 491 35.16 -0.89 0.00
C VAL A 491 34.33 0.38 -0.14
N ILE A 492 32.98 0.25 -0.02
CA ILE A 492 32.08 1.38 0.18
C ILE A 492 31.33 1.20 1.50
N GLN A 493 31.32 2.25 2.32
CA GLN A 493 30.66 2.28 3.63
C GLN A 493 30.31 3.72 4.02
N PRO A 494 29.46 3.95 5.04
CA PRO A 494 29.12 5.30 5.51
C PRO A 494 30.31 6.09 6.08
N GLY A 495 31.21 5.45 6.81
CA GLY A 495 32.12 6.13 7.72
C GLY A 495 31.40 6.64 8.97
N GLY A 496 32.12 7.41 9.82
CA GLY A 496 31.58 8.00 11.05
C GLY A 496 31.84 7.17 12.31
N SER A 497 32.74 6.17 12.24
CA SER A 497 33.23 5.44 13.42
C SER A 497 34.36 6.23 14.12
N ILE A 498 34.42 6.14 15.44
CA ILE A 498 35.55 6.64 16.21
C ILE A 498 36.87 5.98 15.73
N ARG A 499 36.80 4.78 15.17
CA ARG A 499 37.92 4.00 14.65
C ARG A 499 38.10 4.09 13.14
N ASP A 500 37.51 5.06 12.45
CA ASP A 500 37.65 5.21 11.00
C ASP A 500 39.13 5.26 10.57
N LYS A 501 39.98 5.91 11.38
CA LYS A 501 41.43 5.99 11.10
C LYS A 501 42.05 4.59 11.03
N GLU A 502 41.77 3.70 11.99
CA GLU A 502 42.31 2.33 12.01
C GLU A 502 41.80 1.52 10.80
N VAL A 503 40.53 1.72 10.45
CA VAL A 503 39.88 1.03 9.32
C VAL A 503 40.43 1.49 7.98
N ILE A 504 40.72 2.80 7.81
CA ILE A 504 41.38 3.38 6.63
C ILE A 504 42.83 2.89 6.53
N GLU A 505 43.57 2.89 7.64
CA GLU A 505 44.97 2.39 7.66
C GLU A 505 45.03 0.90 7.27
N MET A 506 44.04 0.09 7.64
CA MET A 506 43.96 -1.31 7.22
C MET A 506 43.68 -1.43 5.71
N ALA A 507 42.77 -0.62 5.16
CA ALA A 507 42.55 -0.58 3.72
C ALA A 507 43.84 -0.17 2.96
N ASP A 508 44.52 0.86 3.43
CA ASP A 508 45.82 1.30 2.85
C ASP A 508 46.89 0.22 2.93
N LYS A 509 47.00 -0.50 4.06
CA LYS A 509 47.95 -1.61 4.26
C LYS A 509 47.76 -2.72 3.22
N HIS A 510 46.52 -2.99 2.83
CA HIS A 510 46.17 -3.99 1.84
C HIS A 510 46.02 -3.41 0.41
N ASN A 511 46.45 -2.17 0.18
CA ASN A 511 46.28 -1.46 -1.10
C ASN A 511 44.81 -1.45 -1.62
N MET A 512 43.83 -1.40 -0.71
CA MET A 512 42.42 -1.28 -1.05
C MET A 512 42.00 0.17 -1.21
N THR A 513 41.01 0.42 -2.06
CA THR A 513 40.31 1.70 -2.08
C THR A 513 39.19 1.70 -1.04
N MET A 514 39.00 2.82 -0.34
CA MET A 514 37.87 3.00 0.56
C MET A 514 37.09 4.28 0.23
N LEU A 515 35.80 4.15 0.07
CA LEU A 515 34.87 5.25 -0.17
C LEU A 515 33.91 5.40 1.00
N PHE A 516 33.71 6.63 1.42
CA PHE A 516 32.70 7.01 2.40
C PHE A 516 31.51 7.66 1.71
N THR A 517 30.29 7.24 2.12
CA THR A 517 29.01 7.77 1.61
C THR A 517 28.38 8.80 2.54
N GLY A 518 28.76 8.82 3.83
CA GLY A 518 28.07 9.62 4.85
C GLY A 518 26.64 9.17 5.17
N ILE A 519 26.13 8.10 4.53
CA ILE A 519 24.76 7.63 4.65
C ILE A 519 24.76 6.17 5.10
N ARG A 520 23.98 5.85 6.13
CA ARG A 520 23.76 4.48 6.62
C ARG A 520 22.45 3.91 6.11
N HIS A 521 22.44 2.63 5.77
CA HIS A 521 21.28 1.92 5.23
C HIS A 521 20.84 0.71 6.08
N PHE A 522 20.62 0.90 7.39
CA PHE A 522 20.10 -0.18 8.21
C PHE A 522 18.70 -0.61 7.77
N LYS A 523 18.48 -1.95 7.73
CA LYS A 523 17.20 -2.59 7.45
C LYS A 523 17.01 -3.78 8.41
N HIS A 524 16.01 -3.70 9.29
CA HIS A 524 15.70 -4.73 10.30
C HIS A 524 14.39 -5.46 10.01
#